data_ab8b040dc8fca5e78158dcca64dcccb7
#
_entry.id   ab8b040dc8fca5e78158dcca64dcccb7
#
_cell.length_a   1.000
_cell.length_b   1.000
_cell.length_c   1.000
_cell.angle_alpha   90.00
_cell.angle_beta   90.00
_cell.angle_gamma   90.00
#
_symmetry.space_group_name_H-M   'P 1'
#
loop_
_entity.id
_entity.type
_entity.pdbx_description
1 polymer ?
#
loop_
_entity_poly.entity_id
_entity_poly.type
_entity_poly.pdbx_seq_one_letter_code
_entity_poly.pdbx_strand_id
1 'polypeptide(L)'
;MTVILVVFAEVMPKTYALTYSDKYALAIAPAVRVVVIVLSPLSIALRMLASSLIRKQDTGEADREEELRGMIELHGADGDADDRETQAMLSSVLDLNEISVEQIMTHRAGVKMVDADDDLESLLREVLASPHTRHPVYSGNPDNIIGVLHVKDLLRAVGNKPEMVENGKQRATTGRELVQDIASDPYFVPETTLLFDQLQAFRARREHFAVVVDEYGDLQGIVTLEDILEEIVGDIDDEHDVDLAGLTAQADGSWIVDGAVTIRDLNRALGWQLPDEDAATIAGLVLFESRTIPRPGQEFRFHDIRFRILKREGNKITSLRLWSTSNG
;
A
#
# COMPACT_ATOMS: atom_id res chain seq x y z
N MET A 1 32.42 -40.38 -30.40
CA MET A 1 31.83 -41.03 -29.21
C MET A 1 31.08 -40.04 -28.30
N THR A 2 31.63 -38.86 -28.03
CA THR A 2 31.03 -37.82 -27.15
C THR A 2 29.65 -37.31 -27.63
N VAL A 3 29.47 -37.08 -28.94
CA VAL A 3 28.20 -36.58 -29.52
C VAL A 3 27.07 -37.58 -29.32
N ILE A 4 27.35 -38.87 -29.51
CA ILE A 4 26.34 -39.94 -29.33
C ILE A 4 25.90 -40.00 -27.87
N LEU A 5 26.84 -39.84 -26.94
CA LEU A 5 26.59 -39.88 -25.51
C LEU A 5 25.74 -38.68 -25.06
N VAL A 6 26.02 -37.48 -25.55
CA VAL A 6 25.24 -36.28 -25.28
C VAL A 6 23.82 -36.39 -25.84
N VAL A 7 23.67 -36.86 -27.09
CA VAL A 7 22.35 -37.00 -27.72
C VAL A 7 21.50 -38.05 -27.00
N PHE A 8 22.00 -39.21 -26.68
CA PHE A 8 21.22 -40.30 -26.08
C PHE A 8 21.10 -40.23 -24.57
N ALA A 9 22.09 -39.69 -23.85
CA ALA A 9 22.07 -39.62 -22.39
C ALA A 9 21.54 -38.29 -21.85
N GLU A 10 21.55 -37.24 -22.63
CA GLU A 10 21.12 -35.91 -22.14
C GLU A 10 19.96 -35.29 -22.94
N VAL A 11 20.11 -35.12 -24.28
CA VAL A 11 19.14 -34.40 -25.08
C VAL A 11 17.84 -35.18 -25.25
N MET A 12 17.94 -36.47 -25.62
CA MET A 12 16.79 -37.32 -25.91
C MET A 12 15.88 -37.54 -24.70
N PRO A 13 16.41 -37.89 -23.51
CA PRO A 13 15.57 -38.05 -22.31
C PRO A 13 14.86 -36.73 -21.87
N LYS A 14 15.57 -35.59 -21.95
CA LYS A 14 14.99 -34.28 -21.61
C LYS A 14 13.88 -33.91 -22.57
N THR A 15 14.09 -34.03 -23.87
CA THR A 15 13.08 -33.69 -24.88
C THR A 15 11.86 -34.61 -24.78
N TYR A 16 12.07 -35.91 -24.53
CA TYR A 16 10.99 -36.87 -24.34
C TYR A 16 10.18 -36.58 -23.09
N ALA A 17 10.84 -36.20 -21.97
CA ALA A 17 10.19 -35.86 -20.73
C ALA A 17 9.36 -34.58 -20.87
N LEU A 18 9.82 -33.56 -21.62
CA LEU A 18 9.07 -32.33 -21.89
C LEU A 18 7.88 -32.59 -22.80
N THR A 19 8.00 -33.45 -23.81
CA THR A 19 6.92 -33.69 -24.78
C THR A 19 5.81 -34.60 -24.24
N TYR A 20 6.15 -35.55 -23.36
CA TYR A 20 5.24 -36.58 -22.83
C TYR A 20 5.31 -36.64 -21.29
N SER A 21 5.23 -35.50 -20.62
CA SER A 21 5.44 -35.33 -19.18
C SER A 21 4.68 -36.35 -18.32
N ASP A 22 3.37 -36.53 -18.57
CA ASP A 22 2.51 -37.40 -17.77
C ASP A 22 2.88 -38.89 -17.90
N LYS A 23 3.12 -39.37 -19.14
CA LYS A 23 3.47 -40.75 -19.38
C LYS A 23 4.86 -41.10 -18.84
N TYR A 24 5.79 -40.14 -18.96
CA TYR A 24 7.15 -40.27 -18.45
C TYR A 24 7.17 -40.27 -16.92
N ALA A 25 6.40 -39.38 -16.28
CA ALA A 25 6.23 -39.31 -14.83
C ALA A 25 5.66 -40.63 -14.27
N LEU A 26 4.60 -41.18 -14.88
CA LEU A 26 3.99 -42.43 -14.47
C LEU A 26 4.95 -43.65 -14.66
N ALA A 27 5.76 -43.66 -15.70
CA ALA A 27 6.72 -44.74 -15.96
C ALA A 27 7.88 -44.73 -14.96
N ILE A 28 8.34 -43.56 -14.54
CA ILE A 28 9.48 -43.39 -13.61
C ILE A 28 9.03 -43.43 -12.14
N ALA A 29 7.78 -43.11 -11.84
CA ALA A 29 7.25 -43.04 -10.48
C ALA A 29 7.57 -44.27 -9.61
N PRO A 30 7.45 -45.53 -10.09
CA PRO A 30 7.80 -46.70 -9.26
C PRO A 30 9.28 -46.76 -8.91
N ALA A 31 10.18 -46.42 -9.83
CA ALA A 31 11.60 -46.39 -9.58
C ALA A 31 12.00 -45.30 -8.59
N VAL A 32 11.45 -44.07 -8.76
CA VAL A 32 11.65 -42.96 -7.85
C VAL A 32 11.13 -43.30 -6.46
N ARG A 33 9.95 -43.97 -6.36
CA ARG A 33 9.37 -44.40 -5.08
C ARG A 33 10.32 -45.33 -4.31
N VAL A 34 10.98 -46.26 -5.00
CA VAL A 34 11.98 -47.18 -4.37
C VAL A 34 13.16 -46.36 -3.84
N VAL A 35 13.68 -45.42 -4.65
CA VAL A 35 14.80 -44.57 -4.25
C VAL A 35 14.43 -43.72 -3.03
N VAL A 36 13.25 -43.13 -3.02
CA VAL A 36 12.74 -42.33 -1.89
C VAL A 36 12.63 -43.16 -0.63
N ILE A 37 12.08 -44.40 -0.71
CA ILE A 37 11.97 -45.30 0.44
C ILE A 37 13.34 -45.67 1.01
N VAL A 38 14.31 -45.97 0.14
CA VAL A 38 15.66 -46.34 0.56
C VAL A 38 16.41 -45.16 1.18
N LEU A 39 16.25 -43.94 0.63
CA LEU A 39 16.92 -42.74 1.14
C LEU A 39 16.15 -42.03 2.29
N SER A 40 14.89 -42.38 2.52
CA SER A 40 14.05 -41.77 3.58
C SER A 40 14.69 -41.84 4.96
N PRO A 41 15.23 -42.96 5.47
CA PRO A 41 15.83 -43.02 6.80
C PRO A 41 17.06 -42.09 6.91
N LEU A 42 17.85 -41.98 5.84
CA LEU A 42 19.00 -41.05 5.80
C LEU A 42 18.56 -39.61 5.84
N SER A 43 17.52 -39.23 5.10
CA SER A 43 16.98 -37.88 5.09
C SER A 43 16.36 -37.49 6.45
N ILE A 44 15.70 -38.45 7.13
CA ILE A 44 15.16 -38.23 8.49
C ILE A 44 16.31 -38.03 9.50
N ALA A 45 17.36 -38.82 9.42
CA ALA A 45 18.53 -38.67 10.29
C ALA A 45 19.23 -37.32 10.09
N LEU A 46 19.38 -36.86 8.83
CA LEU A 46 19.95 -35.57 8.50
C LEU A 46 19.06 -34.40 8.99
N ARG A 47 17.73 -34.53 8.85
CA ARG A 47 16.79 -33.53 9.39
C ARG A 47 16.86 -33.44 10.92
N MET A 48 16.92 -34.56 11.63
CA MET A 48 17.07 -34.59 13.08
C MET A 48 18.40 -33.94 13.51
N LEU A 49 19.46 -34.16 12.78
CA LEU A 49 20.77 -33.55 13.04
C LEU A 49 20.72 -32.03 12.79
N ALA A 50 20.15 -31.62 11.67
CA ALA A 50 19.98 -30.22 11.32
C ALA A 50 19.07 -29.49 12.32
N SER A 51 17.94 -30.08 12.73
CA SER A 51 17.03 -29.51 13.70
C SER A 51 17.61 -29.40 15.11
N SER A 52 18.62 -30.20 15.46
CA SER A 52 19.33 -30.08 16.71
C SER A 52 20.40 -28.98 16.72
N LEU A 53 20.91 -28.58 15.55
CA LEU A 53 21.88 -27.49 15.37
C LEU A 53 21.19 -26.13 15.11
N ILE A 54 20.02 -26.14 14.43
CA ILE A 54 19.24 -24.95 14.17
C ILE A 54 18.28 -24.77 15.36
N ARG A 55 18.62 -23.87 16.26
CA ARG A 55 17.74 -23.41 17.33
C ARG A 55 16.42 -23.01 16.69
N LYS A 56 15.30 -23.63 17.13
CA LYS A 56 13.94 -23.36 16.66
C LYS A 56 13.69 -21.84 16.60
N GLN A 57 13.92 -21.27 15.45
CA GLN A 57 13.33 -20.02 15.05
C GLN A 57 11.99 -20.42 14.44
N ASP A 58 10.92 -19.78 14.82
CA ASP A 58 9.57 -20.06 14.31
C ASP A 58 9.49 -19.79 12.79
N THR A 59 10.05 -20.71 12.01
CA THR A 59 10.06 -20.64 10.54
C THR A 59 8.79 -21.21 9.90
N GLY A 60 7.85 -21.67 10.72
CA GLY A 60 6.66 -22.38 10.22
C GLY A 60 5.64 -21.50 9.50
N GLU A 61 5.59 -20.21 9.76
CA GLU A 61 4.64 -19.27 9.10
C GLU A 61 5.28 -18.68 7.84
N ALA A 62 6.50 -18.20 7.90
CA ALA A 62 7.21 -17.66 6.75
C ALA A 62 7.39 -18.69 5.61
N ASP A 63 7.77 -19.95 5.94
CA ASP A 63 7.90 -21.02 4.95
C ASP A 63 6.55 -21.36 4.27
N ARG A 64 5.43 -21.23 4.99
CA ARG A 64 4.09 -21.47 4.42
C ARG A 64 3.65 -20.34 3.53
N GLU A 65 3.97 -19.12 3.87
CA GLU A 65 3.65 -17.94 3.10
C GLU A 65 4.41 -17.93 1.78
N GLU A 66 5.70 -18.28 1.81
CA GLU A 66 6.54 -18.42 0.60
C GLU A 66 6.04 -19.57 -0.30
N GLU A 67 5.58 -20.69 0.29
CA GLU A 67 4.96 -21.79 -0.45
C GLU A 67 3.63 -21.35 -1.10
N LEU A 68 2.80 -20.57 -0.41
CA LEU A 68 1.55 -20.01 -0.95
C LEU A 68 1.83 -18.99 -2.06
N ARG A 69 2.80 -18.08 -1.92
CA ARG A 69 3.24 -17.17 -2.99
C ARG A 69 3.66 -17.96 -4.23
N GLY A 70 4.50 -18.98 -4.06
CA GLY A 70 4.94 -19.82 -5.17
C GLY A 70 3.78 -20.54 -5.88
N MET A 71 2.75 -20.98 -5.14
CA MET A 71 1.56 -21.58 -5.75
C MET A 71 0.73 -20.55 -6.53
N ILE A 72 0.58 -19.34 -6.02
CA ILE A 72 -0.15 -18.24 -6.67
C ILE A 72 0.57 -17.85 -7.97
N GLU A 73 1.89 -17.68 -7.95
CA GLU A 73 2.70 -17.36 -9.13
C GLU A 73 2.61 -18.42 -10.24
N LEU A 74 2.63 -19.71 -9.85
CA LEU A 74 2.54 -20.81 -10.80
C LEU A 74 1.18 -20.86 -11.54
N HIS A 75 0.09 -20.47 -10.89
CA HIS A 75 -1.24 -20.48 -11.51
C HIS A 75 -1.49 -19.27 -12.43
N GLY A 76 -0.82 -18.15 -12.21
CA GLY A 76 -1.00 -16.95 -13.02
C GLY A 76 -0.14 -16.91 -14.30
N ALA A 77 0.89 -17.78 -14.40
CA ALA A 77 1.82 -17.76 -15.54
C ALA A 77 1.17 -18.17 -16.88
N ASP A 78 0.08 -18.95 -16.85
CA ASP A 78 -0.61 -19.48 -18.03
C ASP A 78 -2.07 -18.98 -18.17
N GLY A 79 -2.51 -18.02 -17.30
CA GLY A 79 -3.91 -17.60 -17.19
C GLY A 79 -4.30 -16.42 -18.09
N ASP A 80 -5.62 -16.28 -18.30
CA ASP A 80 -6.27 -15.14 -18.95
C ASP A 80 -6.15 -13.85 -18.06
N ALA A 81 -6.65 -12.71 -18.54
CA ALA A 81 -6.58 -11.43 -17.82
C ALA A 81 -7.22 -11.50 -16.39
N ASP A 82 -8.38 -12.15 -16.29
CA ASP A 82 -9.10 -12.38 -15.02
C ASP A 82 -8.27 -13.19 -14.01
N ASP A 83 -7.49 -14.17 -14.49
CA ASP A 83 -6.61 -14.97 -13.63
C ASP A 83 -5.45 -14.14 -13.06
N ARG A 84 -4.93 -13.20 -13.84
CA ARG A 84 -3.85 -12.28 -13.41
C ARG A 84 -4.34 -11.27 -12.37
N GLU A 85 -5.55 -10.73 -12.54
CA GLU A 85 -6.16 -9.82 -11.57
C GLU A 85 -6.43 -10.54 -10.25
N THR A 86 -7.00 -11.75 -10.31
CA THR A 86 -7.20 -12.59 -9.12
C THR A 86 -5.87 -12.91 -8.44
N GLN A 87 -4.83 -13.20 -9.19
CA GLN A 87 -3.48 -13.44 -8.67
C GLN A 87 -2.91 -12.21 -7.98
N ALA A 88 -3.06 -11.03 -8.57
CA ALA A 88 -2.62 -9.78 -7.98
C ALA A 88 -3.32 -9.52 -6.63
N MET A 89 -4.65 -9.66 -6.58
CA MET A 89 -5.42 -9.53 -5.33
C MET A 89 -4.97 -10.52 -4.25
N LEU A 90 -4.71 -11.79 -4.62
CA LEU A 90 -4.24 -12.80 -3.66
C LEU A 90 -2.84 -12.46 -3.12
N SER A 91 -1.96 -11.95 -3.96
CA SER A 91 -0.63 -11.49 -3.53
C SER A 91 -0.74 -10.27 -2.61
N SER A 92 -1.58 -9.28 -2.96
CA SER A 92 -1.82 -8.09 -2.12
C SER A 92 -2.36 -8.47 -0.74
N VAL A 93 -3.25 -9.49 -0.64
CA VAL A 93 -3.73 -9.98 0.67
C VAL A 93 -2.60 -10.55 1.52
N LEU A 94 -1.62 -11.25 0.91
CA LEU A 94 -0.44 -11.74 1.65
C LEU A 94 0.45 -10.58 2.08
N ASP A 95 0.61 -9.57 1.23
CA ASP A 95 1.44 -8.38 1.50
C ASP A 95 0.91 -7.54 2.68
N LEU A 96 -0.39 -7.63 3.01
CA LEU A 96 -0.95 -6.95 4.20
C LEU A 96 -0.29 -7.36 5.53
N ASN A 97 0.35 -8.53 5.58
CA ASN A 97 1.10 -8.98 6.75
C ASN A 97 2.48 -8.30 6.89
N GLU A 98 2.96 -7.64 5.84
CA GLU A 98 4.28 -6.99 5.82
C GLU A 98 4.17 -5.46 5.82
N ILE A 99 3.01 -4.92 5.39
CA ILE A 99 2.77 -3.49 5.26
C ILE A 99 2.22 -2.93 6.59
N SER A 100 2.81 -1.84 7.09
CA SER A 100 2.31 -1.12 8.27
C SER A 100 1.34 0.00 7.89
N VAL A 101 0.52 0.42 8.85
CA VAL A 101 -0.41 1.56 8.71
C VAL A 101 0.31 2.84 8.28
N GLU A 102 1.54 3.09 8.75
CA GLU A 102 2.36 4.25 8.37
C GLU A 102 2.54 4.38 6.85
N GLN A 103 2.61 3.24 6.13
CA GLN A 103 2.91 3.23 4.70
C GLN A 103 1.73 3.63 3.82
N ILE A 104 0.49 3.53 4.34
CA ILE A 104 -0.73 3.84 3.57
C ILE A 104 -1.56 4.97 4.18
N MET A 105 -1.28 5.37 5.42
CA MET A 105 -2.06 6.39 6.11
C MET A 105 -2.05 7.73 5.36
N THR A 106 -3.14 8.46 5.44
CA THR A 106 -3.11 9.90 5.12
C THR A 106 -2.32 10.61 6.21
N HIS A 107 -1.11 11.07 5.88
CA HIS A 107 -0.23 11.77 6.81
C HIS A 107 -0.88 13.04 7.38
N ARG A 108 -0.60 13.39 8.64
CA ARG A 108 -1.17 14.54 9.38
C ARG A 108 -1.22 15.86 8.61
N ALA A 109 -0.26 16.11 7.72
CA ALA A 109 -0.23 17.31 6.88
C ALA A 109 -1.36 17.35 5.82
N GLY A 110 -1.92 16.20 5.45
CA GLY A 110 -3.04 16.06 4.51
C GLY A 110 -4.40 15.98 5.20
N VAL A 111 -4.43 15.68 6.51
CA VAL A 111 -5.68 15.49 7.25
C VAL A 111 -6.41 16.81 7.47
N LYS A 112 -7.68 16.86 7.11
CA LYS A 112 -8.58 17.99 7.42
C LYS A 112 -9.22 17.75 8.77
N MET A 113 -8.77 18.49 9.77
CA MET A 113 -9.26 18.45 11.16
C MET A 113 -10.05 19.71 11.46
N VAL A 114 -10.91 19.67 12.47
CA VAL A 114 -11.69 20.81 12.94
C VAL A 114 -11.41 21.11 14.40
N ASP A 115 -11.39 22.40 14.77
CA ASP A 115 -11.22 22.82 16.15
C ASP A 115 -12.59 22.81 16.87
N ALA A 116 -12.67 22.10 17.99
CA ALA A 116 -13.89 22.09 18.82
C ALA A 116 -14.18 23.45 19.45
N ASP A 117 -13.17 24.28 19.62
CA ASP A 117 -13.30 25.59 20.26
C ASP A 117 -13.76 26.69 19.29
N ASP A 118 -13.84 26.39 17.98
CA ASP A 118 -14.38 27.27 16.97
C ASP A 118 -15.91 27.48 17.12
N ASP A 119 -16.39 28.56 16.55
CA ASP A 119 -17.84 28.82 16.48
C ASP A 119 -18.51 27.87 15.44
N LEU A 120 -19.82 27.65 15.64
CA LEU A 120 -20.57 26.73 14.78
C LEU A 120 -20.55 27.12 13.29
N GLU A 121 -20.49 28.41 12.96
CA GLU A 121 -20.48 28.89 11.56
C GLU A 121 -19.14 28.55 10.87
N SER A 122 -18.03 28.76 11.55
CA SER A 122 -16.69 28.40 11.09
C SER A 122 -16.57 26.91 10.91
N LEU A 123 -16.99 26.12 11.89
CA LEU A 123 -16.99 24.66 11.84
C LEU A 123 -17.82 24.12 10.67
N LEU A 124 -19.05 24.65 10.47
CA LEU A 124 -19.89 24.28 9.33
C LEU A 124 -19.23 24.64 7.99
N ARG A 125 -18.63 25.82 7.89
CA ARG A 125 -17.97 26.29 6.66
C ARG A 125 -16.79 25.38 6.32
N GLU A 126 -15.99 25.02 7.30
CA GLU A 126 -14.81 24.16 7.13
C GLU A 126 -15.18 22.74 6.71
N VAL A 127 -16.14 22.14 7.42
CA VAL A 127 -16.63 20.79 7.13
C VAL A 127 -17.33 20.72 5.77
N LEU A 128 -18.15 21.70 5.40
CA LEU A 128 -18.86 21.71 4.11
C LEU A 128 -17.94 22.04 2.92
N ALA A 129 -16.82 22.71 3.14
CA ALA A 129 -15.80 22.96 2.12
C ALA A 129 -14.89 21.74 1.87
N SER A 130 -14.91 20.77 2.77
CA SER A 130 -14.11 19.54 2.65
C SER A 130 -14.82 18.49 1.80
N PRO A 131 -14.11 17.73 0.95
CA PRO A 131 -14.67 16.59 0.25
C PRO A 131 -14.86 15.35 1.14
N HIS A 132 -14.32 15.37 2.36
CA HIS A 132 -14.30 14.22 3.25
C HIS A 132 -15.56 14.14 4.12
N THR A 133 -15.97 12.94 4.48
CA THR A 133 -17.17 12.67 5.29
C THR A 133 -16.91 12.59 6.78
N ARG A 134 -15.66 12.38 7.20
CA ARG A 134 -15.23 12.32 8.60
C ARG A 134 -14.07 13.25 8.85
N HIS A 135 -14.10 13.93 9.97
CA HIS A 135 -13.08 14.89 10.39
C HIS A 135 -12.66 14.59 11.82
N PRO A 136 -11.37 14.37 12.10
CA PRO A 136 -10.87 14.39 13.48
C PRO A 136 -11.15 15.77 14.09
N VAL A 137 -11.56 15.77 15.34
CA VAL A 137 -11.82 16.98 16.11
C VAL A 137 -10.79 17.08 17.20
N TYR A 138 -10.11 18.22 17.26
CA TYR A 138 -9.13 18.51 18.30
C TYR A 138 -9.60 19.67 19.21
N SER A 139 -8.98 19.82 20.37
CA SER A 139 -9.22 20.96 21.28
C SER A 139 -7.91 21.56 21.73
N GLY A 140 -7.68 22.82 21.37
CA GLY A 140 -6.51 23.62 21.74
C GLY A 140 -5.22 23.23 21.00
N ASN A 141 -4.77 21.96 21.13
CA ASN A 141 -3.61 21.42 20.41
C ASN A 141 -4.09 20.43 19.33
N PRO A 142 -3.61 20.53 18.09
CA PRO A 142 -3.92 19.57 17.01
C PRO A 142 -3.62 18.09 17.33
N ASP A 143 -2.70 17.81 18.23
CA ASP A 143 -2.42 16.44 18.66
C ASP A 143 -3.44 15.93 19.70
N ASN A 144 -4.25 16.83 20.30
CA ASN A 144 -5.28 16.47 21.26
C ASN A 144 -6.60 16.17 20.57
N ILE A 145 -6.70 15.02 19.95
CA ILE A 145 -7.93 14.57 19.27
C ILE A 145 -8.94 14.11 20.32
N ILE A 146 -10.10 14.76 20.34
CA ILE A 146 -11.18 14.50 21.31
C ILE A 146 -12.36 13.76 20.71
N GLY A 147 -12.43 13.60 19.39
CA GLY A 147 -13.52 12.89 18.70
C GLY A 147 -13.34 12.82 17.20
N VAL A 148 -14.26 12.12 16.54
CA VAL A 148 -14.39 12.10 15.08
C VAL A 148 -15.79 12.56 14.71
N LEU A 149 -15.87 13.65 13.94
CA LEU A 149 -17.12 14.25 13.48
C LEU A 149 -17.51 13.68 12.12
N HIS A 150 -18.72 13.14 12.02
CA HIS A 150 -19.30 12.76 10.74
C HIS A 150 -20.18 13.90 10.19
N VAL A 151 -19.92 14.33 8.96
CA VAL A 151 -20.66 15.43 8.28
C VAL A 151 -22.19 15.25 8.36
N LYS A 152 -22.67 14.02 8.15
CA LYS A 152 -24.09 13.69 8.21
C LYS A 152 -24.71 13.96 9.59
N ASP A 153 -23.98 13.68 10.67
CA ASP A 153 -24.48 13.89 12.03
C ASP A 153 -24.47 15.36 12.39
N LEU A 154 -23.48 16.12 11.93
CA LEU A 154 -23.46 17.59 12.03
C LEU A 154 -24.68 18.19 11.33
N LEU A 155 -24.94 17.81 10.07
CA LEU A 155 -26.10 18.32 9.32
C LEU A 155 -27.43 17.96 9.96
N ARG A 156 -27.53 16.75 10.52
CA ARG A 156 -28.72 16.31 11.26
C ARG A 156 -28.95 17.10 12.54
N ALA A 157 -27.87 17.36 13.29
CA ALA A 157 -27.95 18.12 14.54
C ALA A 157 -28.38 19.56 14.28
N VAL A 158 -27.84 20.20 13.25
CA VAL A 158 -28.23 21.58 12.85
C VAL A 158 -29.65 21.61 12.31
N GLY A 159 -30.07 20.65 11.49
CA GLY A 159 -31.41 20.56 10.93
C GLY A 159 -32.52 20.28 11.96
N ASN A 160 -32.21 19.57 13.04
CA ASN A 160 -33.15 19.22 14.09
C ASN A 160 -33.28 20.28 15.21
N LYS A 161 -32.41 21.29 15.27
CA LYS A 161 -32.43 22.38 16.24
C LYS A 161 -32.59 23.73 15.54
N PRO A 162 -33.78 24.05 14.97
CA PRO A 162 -34.00 25.31 14.26
C PRO A 162 -33.80 26.54 15.16
N GLU A 163 -33.86 26.39 16.47
CA GLU A 163 -33.56 27.45 17.46
C GLU A 163 -32.09 27.91 17.44
N MET A 164 -31.18 27.14 16.82
CA MET A 164 -29.78 27.55 16.64
C MET A 164 -29.60 28.58 15.52
N VAL A 165 -30.61 28.79 14.65
CA VAL A 165 -30.57 29.67 13.47
C VAL A 165 -31.76 30.65 13.48
N GLU A 166 -32.24 31.10 14.63
CA GLU A 166 -33.34 32.06 14.69
C GLU A 166 -32.82 33.50 14.55
N ASN A 167 -33.34 34.24 13.54
CA ASN A 167 -33.12 35.65 13.27
C ASN A 167 -31.72 36.10 12.81
N GLY A 168 -30.92 35.24 12.21
CA GLY A 168 -29.58 35.64 11.71
C GLY A 168 -28.61 36.02 12.83
N LYS A 169 -28.96 35.76 14.09
CA LYS A 169 -28.08 35.81 15.25
C LYS A 169 -28.04 34.41 15.86
N GLN A 170 -26.94 33.72 15.60
CA GLN A 170 -26.64 32.48 16.27
C GLN A 170 -26.69 32.68 17.78
N ARG A 171 -27.50 31.87 18.46
CA ARG A 171 -27.30 31.63 19.87
C ARG A 171 -25.95 30.95 19.96
N ALA A 172 -25.01 31.54 20.67
CA ALA A 172 -23.64 31.05 20.83
C ALA A 172 -23.62 29.69 21.57
N THR A 173 -24.03 28.64 20.83
CA THR A 173 -23.70 27.26 21.21
C THR A 173 -22.26 27.11 20.75
N THR A 174 -21.36 26.99 21.68
CA THR A 174 -19.94 26.76 21.39
C THR A 174 -19.85 25.53 20.53
N GLY A 175 -19.03 25.52 19.46
CA GLY A 175 -18.82 24.34 18.63
C GLY A 175 -18.50 23.11 19.50
N ARG A 176 -17.83 23.32 20.62
CA ARG A 176 -17.49 22.29 21.62
C ARG A 176 -18.71 21.57 22.21
N GLU A 177 -19.77 22.27 22.59
CA GLU A 177 -20.98 21.62 23.13
C GLU A 177 -21.66 20.74 22.07
N LEU A 178 -21.72 21.24 20.84
CA LEU A 178 -22.28 20.46 19.74
C LEU A 178 -21.42 19.24 19.39
N VAL A 179 -20.10 19.42 19.31
CA VAL A 179 -19.17 18.33 19.01
C VAL A 179 -19.24 17.24 20.07
N GLN A 180 -19.29 17.60 21.36
CA GLN A 180 -19.43 16.62 22.45
C GLN A 180 -20.71 15.78 22.37
N ASP A 181 -21.77 16.36 21.80
CA ASP A 181 -23.07 15.67 21.63
C ASP A 181 -23.08 14.70 20.42
N ILE A 182 -22.29 14.99 19.36
CA ILE A 182 -22.42 14.31 18.06
C ILE A 182 -21.16 13.59 17.58
N ALA A 183 -19.98 13.94 18.06
CA ALA A 183 -18.75 13.26 17.70
C ALA A 183 -18.69 11.87 18.33
N SER A 184 -18.21 10.90 17.56
CA SER A 184 -17.89 9.57 18.10
C SER A 184 -16.53 9.59 18.79
N ASP A 185 -16.33 8.65 19.73
CA ASP A 185 -15.03 8.46 20.36
C ASP A 185 -13.98 8.14 19.30
N PRO A 186 -12.76 8.72 19.39
CA PRO A 186 -11.70 8.45 18.43
C PRO A 186 -11.13 7.04 18.66
N TYR A 187 -11.00 6.28 17.58
CA TYR A 187 -10.29 5.01 17.61
C TYR A 187 -8.83 5.25 17.24
N PHE A 188 -7.93 5.07 18.20
CA PHE A 188 -6.50 5.25 18.00
C PHE A 188 -5.80 3.94 17.63
N VAL A 189 -4.83 4.04 16.72
CA VAL A 189 -4.04 2.94 16.20
C VAL A 189 -2.57 3.36 16.12
N PRO A 190 -1.62 2.54 16.60
CA PRO A 190 -0.19 2.77 16.37
C PRO A 190 0.17 2.71 14.89
N GLU A 191 1.05 3.61 14.42
CA GLU A 191 1.52 3.64 13.04
C GLU A 191 2.23 2.34 12.60
N THR A 192 2.83 1.60 13.54
CA THR A 192 3.52 0.33 13.31
C THR A 192 2.59 -0.87 13.19
N THR A 193 1.27 -0.70 13.34
CA THR A 193 0.30 -1.79 13.23
C THR A 193 0.28 -2.32 11.79
N LEU A 194 0.31 -3.65 11.61
CA LEU A 194 0.23 -4.28 10.30
C LEU A 194 -1.19 -4.16 9.72
N LEU A 195 -1.30 -4.01 8.40
CA LEU A 195 -2.59 -3.78 7.75
C LEU A 195 -3.55 -4.94 7.94
N PHE A 196 -3.05 -6.17 7.97
CA PHE A 196 -3.89 -7.34 8.21
C PHE A 196 -4.56 -7.29 9.59
N ASP A 197 -3.80 -6.93 10.63
CA ASP A 197 -4.33 -6.78 11.98
C ASP A 197 -5.32 -5.62 12.07
N GLN A 198 -5.01 -4.51 11.40
CA GLN A 198 -5.88 -3.35 11.34
C GLN A 198 -7.19 -3.64 10.62
N LEU A 199 -7.16 -4.38 9.51
CA LEU A 199 -8.36 -4.85 8.80
C LEU A 199 -9.25 -5.70 9.70
N GLN A 200 -8.65 -6.63 10.45
CA GLN A 200 -9.40 -7.45 11.41
C GLN A 200 -9.99 -6.61 12.54
N ALA A 201 -9.24 -5.62 13.05
CA ALA A 201 -9.70 -4.71 14.10
C ALA A 201 -10.89 -3.85 13.62
N PHE A 202 -10.85 -3.30 12.41
CA PHE A 202 -11.96 -2.57 11.81
C PHE A 202 -13.22 -3.45 11.72
N ARG A 203 -13.08 -4.68 11.24
CA ARG A 203 -14.21 -5.64 11.16
C ARG A 203 -14.78 -5.99 12.54
N ALA A 204 -13.93 -6.28 13.52
CA ALA A 204 -14.35 -6.67 14.87
C ALA A 204 -15.04 -5.52 15.61
N ARG A 205 -14.56 -4.29 15.44
CA ARG A 205 -15.09 -3.08 16.06
C ARG A 205 -16.25 -2.46 15.29
N ARG A 206 -16.44 -2.83 14.02
CA ARG A 206 -17.36 -2.20 13.06
C ARG A 206 -17.03 -0.73 12.84
N GLU A 207 -15.75 -0.40 12.88
CA GLU A 207 -15.23 0.91 12.59
C GLU A 207 -14.66 0.95 11.16
N HIS A 208 -14.59 2.13 10.57
CA HIS A 208 -14.09 2.36 9.22
C HIS A 208 -13.04 3.47 9.18
N PHE A 209 -12.70 4.02 10.33
CA PHE A 209 -11.83 5.18 10.45
C PHE A 209 -11.03 5.08 11.74
N ALA A 210 -9.73 5.33 11.67
CA ALA A 210 -8.86 5.37 12.83
C ALA A 210 -7.90 6.56 12.77
N VAL A 211 -7.54 7.06 13.93
CA VAL A 211 -6.53 8.10 14.15
C VAL A 211 -5.21 7.39 14.41
N VAL A 212 -4.20 7.68 13.60
CA VAL A 212 -2.88 7.06 13.70
C VAL A 212 -1.99 7.88 14.61
N VAL A 213 -1.35 7.20 15.56
CA VAL A 213 -0.47 7.83 16.55
C VAL A 213 0.87 7.12 16.64
N ASP A 214 1.91 7.86 17.05
CA ASP A 214 3.20 7.31 17.38
C ASP A 214 3.26 6.74 18.83
N GLU A 215 4.44 6.31 19.27
CA GLU A 215 4.69 5.76 20.60
C GLU A 215 4.51 6.77 21.75
N TYR A 216 4.45 8.05 21.43
CA TYR A 216 4.22 9.13 22.41
C TYR A 216 2.75 9.54 22.47
N GLY A 217 1.93 9.06 21.53
CA GLY A 217 0.52 9.39 21.39
C GLY A 217 0.29 10.65 20.54
N ASP A 218 1.30 11.14 19.83
CA ASP A 218 1.19 12.29 18.95
C ASP A 218 0.57 11.85 17.61
N LEU A 219 -0.30 12.71 17.05
CA LEU A 219 -0.99 12.46 15.79
C LEU A 219 -0.01 12.34 14.62
N GLN A 220 -0.01 11.21 13.94
CA GLN A 220 0.75 10.98 12.70
C GLN A 220 -0.14 11.09 11.44
N GLY A 221 -1.39 10.66 11.54
CA GLY A 221 -2.32 10.68 10.41
C GLY A 221 -3.65 10.02 10.72
N ILE A 222 -4.31 9.58 9.66
CA ILE A 222 -5.53 8.78 9.71
C ILE A 222 -5.40 7.60 8.75
N VAL A 223 -6.11 6.52 9.05
CA VAL A 223 -6.28 5.39 8.15
C VAL A 223 -7.75 4.99 8.10
N THR A 224 -8.23 4.65 6.91
CA THR A 224 -9.61 4.19 6.69
C THR A 224 -9.63 2.74 6.24
N LEU A 225 -10.80 2.11 6.31
CA LEU A 225 -11.00 0.77 5.75
C LEU A 225 -10.82 0.79 4.23
N GLU A 226 -11.25 1.89 3.61
CA GLU A 226 -11.14 2.12 2.17
C GLU A 226 -9.67 2.09 1.73
N ASP A 227 -8.74 2.71 2.47
CA ASP A 227 -7.30 2.71 2.17
C ASP A 227 -6.72 1.27 2.19
N ILE A 228 -7.15 0.43 3.15
CA ILE A 228 -6.71 -0.98 3.21
C ILE A 228 -7.31 -1.81 2.06
N LEU A 229 -8.57 -1.54 1.68
CA LEU A 229 -9.20 -2.25 0.56
C LEU A 229 -8.57 -1.88 -0.78
N GLU A 230 -8.13 -0.63 -0.94
CA GLU A 230 -7.38 -0.16 -2.10
C GLU A 230 -6.04 -0.91 -2.25
N GLU A 231 -5.34 -1.22 -1.17
CA GLU A 231 -4.13 -2.07 -1.22
C GLU A 231 -4.42 -3.51 -1.67
N ILE A 232 -5.62 -4.03 -1.44
CA ILE A 232 -5.99 -5.39 -1.86
C ILE A 232 -6.44 -5.43 -3.33
N VAL A 233 -7.34 -4.51 -3.70
CA VAL A 233 -8.01 -4.52 -5.01
C VAL A 233 -7.19 -3.77 -6.05
N GLY A 234 -6.31 -2.86 -5.61
CA GLY A 234 -5.71 -1.83 -6.47
C GLY A 234 -6.74 -0.77 -6.82
N ASP A 235 -6.33 0.26 -7.51
CA ASP A 235 -7.28 1.16 -8.17
C ASP A 235 -8.14 0.31 -9.10
N ILE A 236 -9.47 0.43 -9.00
CA ILE A 236 -10.39 -0.18 -9.96
C ILE A 236 -10.29 0.67 -11.23
N ASP A 237 -9.19 0.50 -11.94
CA ASP A 237 -9.01 1.16 -13.22
C ASP A 237 -9.94 0.51 -14.24
N ASP A 238 -10.81 1.31 -14.80
CA ASP A 238 -11.49 1.01 -16.06
C ASP A 238 -10.39 0.79 -17.14
N GLU A 239 -10.46 -0.25 -17.94
CA GLU A 239 -9.44 -0.76 -18.88
C GLU A 239 -8.84 0.30 -19.85
N HIS A 240 -9.11 1.58 -19.65
CA HIS A 240 -8.75 2.69 -20.54
C HIS A 240 -8.13 3.94 -19.88
N ASP A 241 -7.98 4.03 -18.58
CA ASP A 241 -7.45 5.24 -17.93
C ASP A 241 -6.14 4.98 -17.17
N VAL A 242 -5.01 5.20 -17.85
CA VAL A 242 -3.72 5.52 -17.21
C VAL A 242 -3.77 7.00 -16.77
N ASP A 243 -4.76 7.36 -15.98
CA ASP A 243 -4.82 8.68 -15.34
C ASP A 243 -4.48 8.56 -13.85
N LEU A 244 -3.21 8.25 -13.58
CA LEU A 244 -2.67 8.50 -12.24
C LEU A 244 -2.81 10.00 -11.98
N ALA A 245 -3.60 10.37 -10.98
CA ALA A 245 -3.75 11.77 -10.59
C ALA A 245 -2.37 12.38 -10.32
N GLY A 246 -1.94 13.29 -11.17
CA GLY A 246 -0.58 13.89 -11.10
C GLY A 246 0.46 13.28 -12.04
N LEU A 247 0.11 12.33 -12.92
CA LEU A 247 0.97 11.79 -13.98
C LEU A 247 0.39 12.18 -15.35
N THR A 248 1.16 12.85 -16.20
CA THR A 248 0.71 13.27 -17.53
C THR A 248 1.74 12.89 -18.58
N ALA A 249 1.34 12.02 -19.51
CA ALA A 249 2.17 11.65 -20.67
C ALA A 249 2.38 12.83 -21.60
N GLN A 250 3.58 12.98 -22.15
CA GLN A 250 3.93 14.00 -23.12
C GLN A 250 4.20 13.37 -24.50
N ALA A 251 3.97 14.14 -25.55
CA ALA A 251 4.15 13.67 -26.93
C ALA A 251 5.61 13.27 -27.26
N ASP A 252 6.58 13.68 -26.46
CA ASP A 252 8.00 13.35 -26.62
C ASP A 252 8.42 12.08 -25.83
N GLY A 253 7.47 11.31 -25.30
CA GLY A 253 7.73 10.11 -24.53
C GLY A 253 8.20 10.38 -23.08
N SER A 254 8.12 11.63 -22.61
CA SER A 254 8.37 11.99 -21.22
C SER A 254 7.07 12.04 -20.44
N TRP A 255 7.20 12.09 -19.11
CA TRP A 255 6.08 12.16 -18.17
C TRP A 255 6.24 13.40 -17.29
N ILE A 256 5.18 14.19 -17.12
CA ILE A 256 5.11 15.22 -16.07
C ILE A 256 4.43 14.58 -14.86
N VAL A 257 5.10 14.66 -13.71
CA VAL A 257 4.70 14.00 -12.48
C VAL A 257 4.60 15.03 -11.35
N ASP A 258 3.54 14.96 -10.55
CA ASP A 258 3.47 15.69 -9.28
C ASP A 258 4.47 15.09 -8.29
N GLY A 259 5.15 15.93 -7.53
CA GLY A 259 6.15 15.48 -6.56
C GLY A 259 5.60 14.63 -5.42
N ALA A 260 4.29 14.66 -5.20
CA ALA A 260 3.62 13.87 -4.18
C ALA A 260 3.22 12.46 -4.65
N VAL A 261 3.31 12.17 -5.96
CA VAL A 261 3.07 10.81 -6.49
C VAL A 261 4.02 9.83 -5.83
N THR A 262 3.49 8.71 -5.36
CA THR A 262 4.29 7.69 -4.71
C THR A 262 5.16 6.93 -5.71
N ILE A 263 6.31 6.44 -5.26
CA ILE A 263 7.21 5.63 -6.09
C ILE A 263 6.51 4.35 -6.50
N ARG A 264 5.72 3.77 -5.59
CA ARG A 264 4.95 2.54 -5.83
C ARG A 264 3.95 2.72 -6.98
N ASP A 265 3.15 3.80 -6.95
CA ASP A 265 2.17 4.08 -8.00
C ASP A 265 2.85 4.35 -9.34
N LEU A 266 3.98 5.06 -9.32
CA LEU A 266 4.76 5.33 -10.51
C LEU A 266 5.36 4.03 -11.11
N ASN A 267 5.88 3.13 -10.25
CA ASN A 267 6.38 1.83 -10.67
C ASN A 267 5.27 0.98 -11.30
N ARG A 268 4.08 0.98 -10.68
CA ARG A 268 2.90 0.27 -11.20
C ARG A 268 2.46 0.84 -12.56
N ALA A 269 2.30 2.16 -12.67
CA ALA A 269 1.79 2.82 -13.88
C ALA A 269 2.75 2.74 -15.08
N LEU A 270 4.06 2.80 -14.83
CA LEU A 270 5.06 2.88 -15.90
C LEU A 270 5.86 1.58 -16.07
N GLY A 271 5.62 0.55 -15.25
CA GLY A 271 6.39 -0.69 -15.26
C GLY A 271 7.85 -0.49 -14.85
N TRP A 272 8.13 0.52 -14.00
CA TRP A 272 9.47 0.83 -13.52
C TRP A 272 9.77 0.10 -12.21
N GLN A 273 11.06 0.11 -11.81
CA GLN A 273 11.54 -0.50 -10.57
C GLN A 273 12.40 0.52 -9.81
N LEU A 274 11.81 1.67 -9.47
CA LEU A 274 12.45 2.64 -8.61
C LEU A 274 12.44 2.15 -7.16
N PRO A 275 13.52 2.37 -6.37
CA PRO A 275 13.56 1.98 -4.96
C PRO A 275 12.60 2.85 -4.15
N ASP A 276 11.77 2.21 -3.32
CA ASP A 276 10.79 2.85 -2.42
C ASP A 276 11.14 2.68 -0.92
N GLU A 277 12.27 2.02 -0.63
CA GLU A 277 12.76 1.79 0.74
C GLU A 277 13.19 3.08 1.46
N ASP A 278 13.82 4.02 0.74
CA ASP A 278 14.41 5.25 1.31
C ASP A 278 13.53 6.49 1.12
N ALA A 279 12.48 6.41 0.30
CA ALA A 279 11.58 7.52 0.02
C ALA A 279 10.22 7.02 -0.50
N ALA A 280 9.12 7.48 0.07
CA ALA A 280 7.78 7.09 -0.36
C ALA A 280 7.32 7.80 -1.65
N THR A 281 7.82 9.02 -1.95
CA THR A 281 7.37 9.84 -3.09
C THR A 281 8.51 10.13 -4.07
N ILE A 282 8.14 10.45 -5.32
CA ILE A 282 9.12 10.76 -6.35
C ILE A 282 9.95 12.02 -6.02
N ALA A 283 9.36 13.01 -5.36
CA ALA A 283 10.10 14.17 -4.86
C ALA A 283 11.08 13.77 -3.74
N GLY A 284 10.66 12.86 -2.85
CA GLY A 284 11.48 12.29 -1.79
C GLY A 284 12.70 11.57 -2.35
N LEU A 285 12.52 10.72 -3.37
CA LEU A 285 13.61 10.02 -4.03
C LEU A 285 14.66 10.98 -4.61
N VAL A 286 14.21 12.04 -5.30
CA VAL A 286 15.14 13.03 -5.85
C VAL A 286 15.90 13.77 -4.74
N LEU A 287 15.26 14.11 -3.63
CA LEU A 287 15.91 14.75 -2.48
C LEU A 287 16.93 13.81 -1.82
N PHE A 288 16.56 12.54 -1.64
CA PHE A 288 17.42 11.52 -1.05
C PHE A 288 18.67 11.26 -1.90
N GLU A 289 18.51 11.01 -3.19
CA GLU A 289 19.61 10.70 -4.11
C GLU A 289 20.51 11.93 -4.38
N SER A 290 19.91 13.12 -4.58
CA SER A 290 20.67 14.33 -4.86
C SER A 290 21.38 14.91 -3.63
N ARG A 291 20.91 14.55 -2.42
CA ARG A 291 21.37 15.09 -1.12
C ARG A 291 21.35 16.61 -1.04
N THR A 292 20.53 17.23 -1.86
CA THR A 292 20.39 18.69 -1.95
C THR A 292 18.95 19.05 -2.27
N ILE A 293 18.53 20.28 -1.96
CA ILE A 293 17.23 20.79 -2.38
C ILE A 293 17.41 21.38 -3.80
N PRO A 294 16.91 20.70 -4.85
CA PRO A 294 17.18 21.11 -6.23
C PRO A 294 16.43 22.39 -6.60
N ARG A 295 16.95 23.10 -7.60
CA ARG A 295 16.30 24.28 -8.18
C ARG A 295 15.51 23.89 -9.43
N PRO A 296 14.44 24.62 -9.78
CA PRO A 296 13.76 24.45 -11.06
C PRO A 296 14.75 24.52 -12.23
N GLY A 297 14.60 23.61 -13.19
CA GLY A 297 15.48 23.45 -14.34
C GLY A 297 16.68 22.53 -14.13
N GLN A 298 17.01 22.13 -12.91
CA GLN A 298 18.07 21.15 -12.66
C GLN A 298 17.66 19.76 -13.13
N GLU A 299 18.66 19.02 -13.64
CA GLU A 299 18.49 17.63 -14.09
C GLU A 299 19.37 16.70 -13.26
N PHE A 300 18.83 15.51 -13.03
CA PHE A 300 19.49 14.40 -12.36
C PHE A 300 19.27 13.13 -13.16
N ARG A 301 20.13 12.13 -12.94
CA ARG A 301 19.98 10.80 -13.51
C ARG A 301 20.24 9.76 -12.44
N PHE A 302 19.20 9.02 -12.09
CA PHE A 302 19.23 7.92 -11.13
C PHE A 302 18.41 6.76 -11.69
N HIS A 303 18.80 5.52 -11.42
CA HIS A 303 18.02 4.30 -11.74
C HIS A 303 17.55 4.24 -13.21
N ASP A 304 18.43 4.63 -14.15
CA ASP A 304 18.16 4.69 -15.59
C ASP A 304 17.00 5.62 -16.00
N ILE A 305 16.62 6.54 -15.11
CA ILE A 305 15.64 7.58 -15.35
C ILE A 305 16.30 8.95 -15.23
N ARG A 306 15.92 9.85 -16.12
CA ARG A 306 16.30 11.26 -16.06
C ARG A 306 15.18 12.05 -15.44
N PHE A 307 15.52 12.86 -14.45
CA PHE A 307 14.64 13.74 -13.70
C PHE A 307 14.96 15.18 -14.01
N ARG A 308 13.97 16.01 -14.37
CA ARG A 308 14.12 17.47 -14.45
C ARG A 308 13.10 18.11 -13.51
N ILE A 309 13.55 18.97 -12.63
CA ILE A 309 12.68 19.73 -11.73
C ILE A 309 11.99 20.82 -12.53
N LEU A 310 10.65 20.78 -12.59
CA LEU A 310 9.86 21.80 -13.26
C LEU A 310 9.46 22.92 -12.30
N LYS A 311 8.94 22.53 -11.11
CA LYS A 311 8.40 23.50 -10.15
C LYS A 311 8.78 23.11 -8.72
N ARG A 312 8.98 24.12 -7.87
CA ARG A 312 9.23 23.96 -6.43
C ARG A 312 8.53 25.09 -5.66
N GLU A 313 7.95 24.75 -4.54
CA GLU A 313 7.38 25.69 -3.59
C GLU A 313 8.09 25.55 -2.23
N GLY A 314 8.80 26.58 -1.82
CA GLY A 314 9.66 26.50 -0.64
C GLY A 314 10.73 25.41 -0.79
N ASN A 315 10.69 24.40 0.07
CA ASN A 315 11.59 23.23 0.02
C ASN A 315 10.94 22.00 -0.64
N LYS A 316 9.66 22.08 -1.02
CA LYS A 316 8.88 20.98 -1.61
C LYS A 316 8.98 21.05 -3.13
N ILE A 317 9.40 19.96 -3.76
CA ILE A 317 9.30 19.77 -5.21
C ILE A 317 7.85 19.44 -5.53
N THR A 318 7.20 20.26 -6.36
CA THR A 318 5.77 20.08 -6.70
C THR A 318 5.57 19.51 -8.09
N SER A 319 6.55 19.61 -9.01
CA SER A 319 6.41 19.03 -10.33
C SER A 319 7.77 18.66 -10.93
N LEU A 320 7.84 17.48 -11.53
CA LEU A 320 9.02 16.94 -12.18
C LEU A 320 8.69 16.48 -13.60
N ARG A 321 9.69 16.38 -14.45
CA ARG A 321 9.61 15.71 -15.74
C ARG A 321 10.58 14.53 -15.75
N LEU A 322 10.07 13.37 -16.16
CA LEU A 322 10.78 12.10 -16.14
C LEU A 322 10.92 11.55 -17.55
N TRP A 323 12.06 10.91 -17.84
CA TRP A 323 12.30 10.14 -19.05
C TRP A 323 12.97 8.82 -18.69
N SER A 324 12.50 7.72 -19.26
CA SER A 324 13.28 6.49 -19.28
C SER A 324 14.49 6.67 -20.20
N THR A 325 15.68 6.30 -19.75
CA THR A 325 16.89 6.29 -20.58
C THR A 325 17.14 4.94 -21.24
N SER A 326 16.27 3.95 -20.96
CA SER A 326 16.30 2.61 -21.54
C SER A 326 15.44 2.59 -22.81
N ASN A 327 15.91 3.25 -23.88
CA ASN A 327 15.46 3.00 -25.24
C ASN A 327 16.68 2.92 -26.13
N GLY A 328 17.11 1.70 -26.40
CA GLY A 328 18.13 1.31 -27.34
C GLY A 328 18.05 -0.17 -27.54
#